data_4713f368846f26d96637648837d0c4bc
#
_entry.id   4713f368846f26d96637648837d0c4bc
#
_cell.length_a   1.000
_cell.length_b   1.000
_cell.length_c   1.000
_cell.angle_alpha   90.00
_cell.angle_beta   90.00
_cell.angle_gamma   90.00
#
_symmetry.space_group_name_H-M   'P 1'
#
loop_
_entity.id
_entity.type
_entity.pdbx_description
1 polymer ?
#
loop_
_entity_poly.entity_id
_entity_poly.type
_entity_poly.pdbx_seq_one_letter_code
_entity_poly.pdbx_strand_id
1 'polypeptide(L)'
;MLFAQVVDQQVRLSHDHDISAGVMILLLRPYRIGDRVEIHGRSGKISDLDLFHTTVVDYDGLTLVYPNGKVFGELIVNVDGSGRRRIDLAFRVDYEDDLDLALRLLLECAAADPRVLKDPEPWSRVTSLDDSAVSVTLRCWTTPADWQNTKCDLIKTVKERFEAEGLSFPFPQRVMMMREVSPSDDAKASPVLQPVSN
;
A
#
# COMPACT_ATOMS: atom_id res chain seq x y z
N MET A 1 -5.76 -9.28 51.84
CA MET A 1 -5.01 -10.53 51.61
C MET A 1 -5.37 -11.20 50.30
N LEU A 2 -6.64 -11.38 49.95
CA LEU A 2 -7.08 -12.00 48.67
C LEU A 2 -6.59 -11.24 47.42
N PHE A 3 -6.60 -9.91 47.41
CA PHE A 3 -6.19 -9.08 46.26
C PHE A 3 -4.72 -9.25 45.90
N ALA A 4 -3.84 -9.34 46.91
CA ALA A 4 -2.41 -9.56 46.70
C ALA A 4 -2.12 -10.96 46.12
N GLN A 5 -2.87 -11.99 46.53
CA GLN A 5 -2.74 -13.35 45.99
C GLN A 5 -3.20 -13.45 44.55
N VAL A 6 -4.28 -12.76 44.17
CA VAL A 6 -4.78 -12.75 42.77
C VAL A 6 -3.82 -12.03 41.86
N VAL A 7 -3.24 -10.91 42.30
CA VAL A 7 -2.24 -10.15 41.52
C VAL A 7 -0.96 -10.98 41.35
N ASP A 8 -0.46 -11.64 42.42
CA ASP A 8 0.73 -12.49 42.33
C ASP A 8 0.54 -13.70 41.42
N GLN A 9 -0.65 -14.29 41.41
CA GLN A 9 -0.98 -15.41 40.54
C GLN A 9 -1.10 -14.97 39.07
N GLN A 10 -1.68 -13.80 38.77
CA GLN A 10 -1.74 -13.25 37.42
C GLN A 10 -0.35 -12.88 36.89
N VAL A 11 0.52 -12.30 37.72
CA VAL A 11 1.89 -11.95 37.34
C VAL A 11 2.69 -13.23 37.05
N ARG A 12 2.57 -14.28 37.83
CA ARG A 12 3.24 -15.58 37.56
C ARG A 12 2.76 -16.23 36.27
N LEU A 13 1.45 -16.27 36.04
CA LEU A 13 0.88 -16.84 34.82
C LEU A 13 1.32 -16.09 33.56
N SER A 14 1.47 -14.76 33.62
CA SER A 14 1.99 -13.98 32.48
C SER A 14 3.45 -14.26 32.20
N HIS A 15 4.31 -14.40 33.23
CA HIS A 15 5.72 -14.75 33.05
C HIS A 15 5.92 -16.15 32.46
N ASP A 16 5.16 -17.14 32.92
CA ASP A 16 5.24 -18.51 32.40
C ASP A 16 4.80 -18.56 30.91
N HIS A 17 3.83 -17.73 30.54
CA HIS A 17 3.36 -17.62 29.17
C HIS A 17 4.42 -16.94 28.27
N ASP A 18 5.07 -15.88 28.77
CA ASP A 18 6.12 -15.18 28.04
C ASP A 18 7.35 -16.08 27.81
N ILE A 19 7.78 -16.85 28.82
CA ILE A 19 8.88 -17.81 28.70
C ILE A 19 8.54 -18.90 27.66
N SER A 20 7.36 -19.50 27.76
CA SER A 20 6.92 -20.56 26.83
C SER A 20 6.87 -20.05 25.39
N ALA A 21 6.32 -18.84 25.19
CA ALA A 21 6.29 -18.17 23.91
C ALA A 21 7.69 -17.82 23.39
N GLY A 22 8.58 -17.32 24.27
CA GLY A 22 9.96 -17.01 23.93
C GLY A 22 10.73 -18.24 23.47
N VAL A 23 10.60 -19.38 24.16
CA VAL A 23 11.19 -20.66 23.74
C VAL A 23 10.65 -21.06 22.35
N MET A 24 9.35 -20.93 22.10
CA MET A 24 8.77 -21.27 20.81
C MET A 24 9.26 -20.35 19.69
N ILE A 25 9.36 -19.04 19.95
CA ILE A 25 9.90 -18.07 18.99
C ILE A 25 11.36 -18.40 18.66
N LEU A 26 12.20 -18.67 19.68
CA LEU A 26 13.60 -19.01 19.48
C LEU A 26 13.82 -20.35 18.76
N LEU A 27 12.92 -21.30 18.98
CA LEU A 27 12.98 -22.63 18.34
C LEU A 27 12.45 -22.61 16.90
N LEU A 28 11.23 -22.06 16.69
CA LEU A 28 10.56 -22.05 15.39
C LEU A 28 11.05 -20.92 14.48
N ARG A 29 11.62 -19.87 15.05
CA ARG A 29 12.21 -18.73 14.35
C ARG A 29 11.31 -18.12 13.28
N PRO A 30 10.08 -17.70 13.60
CA PRO A 30 9.18 -17.05 12.65
C PRO A 30 9.80 -15.74 12.12
N TYR A 31 10.71 -15.14 12.87
CA TYR A 31 11.55 -14.00 12.50
C TYR A 31 12.91 -14.10 13.21
N ARG A 32 13.86 -13.30 12.77
CA ARG A 32 15.24 -13.23 13.29
C ARG A 32 15.61 -11.79 13.64
N ILE A 33 16.62 -11.60 14.48
CA ILE A 33 17.24 -10.30 14.69
C ILE A 33 17.71 -9.75 13.34
N GLY A 34 17.32 -8.53 13.05
CA GLY A 34 17.59 -7.86 11.79
C GLY A 34 16.45 -7.90 10.78
N ASP A 35 15.47 -8.80 10.90
CA ASP A 35 14.30 -8.86 10.04
C ASP A 35 13.39 -7.65 10.26
N ARG A 36 12.74 -7.20 9.18
CA ARG A 36 11.65 -6.24 9.23
C ARG A 36 10.34 -6.97 9.42
N VAL A 37 9.61 -6.59 10.45
CA VAL A 37 8.34 -7.20 10.82
C VAL A 37 7.27 -6.14 11.03
N GLU A 38 6.02 -6.58 10.94
CA GLU A 38 4.89 -5.82 11.45
C GLU A 38 4.22 -6.64 12.55
N ILE A 39 4.14 -6.04 13.75
CA ILE A 39 3.55 -6.61 14.95
C ILE A 39 2.57 -5.58 15.51
N HIS A 40 1.32 -5.96 15.78
CA HIS A 40 0.25 -5.08 16.27
C HIS A 40 0.06 -3.80 15.41
N GLY A 41 0.23 -3.91 14.08
CA GLY A 41 0.11 -2.76 13.17
C GLY A 41 1.27 -1.78 13.20
N ARG A 42 2.36 -2.12 13.90
CA ARG A 42 3.61 -1.35 13.93
C ARG A 42 4.68 -2.09 13.13
N SER A 43 5.26 -1.37 12.18
CA SER A 43 6.34 -1.91 11.34
C SER A 43 7.70 -1.43 11.86
N GLY A 44 8.66 -2.33 11.93
CA GLY A 44 10.01 -1.99 12.37
C GLY A 44 10.98 -3.15 12.15
N LYS A 45 12.21 -2.96 12.61
CA LYS A 45 13.27 -3.96 12.53
C LYS A 45 13.50 -4.59 13.90
N ILE A 46 13.58 -5.93 13.96
CA ILE A 46 13.95 -6.64 15.18
C ILE A 46 15.38 -6.26 15.54
N SER A 47 15.55 -5.63 16.70
CA SER A 47 16.86 -5.23 17.23
C SER A 47 17.40 -6.22 18.22
N ASP A 48 16.52 -6.85 19.02
CA ASP A 48 16.89 -7.82 20.01
C ASP A 48 15.74 -8.83 20.25
N LEU A 49 16.12 -10.02 20.70
CA LEU A 49 15.20 -11.12 20.96
C LEU A 49 15.74 -11.96 22.12
N ASP A 50 15.08 -11.89 23.26
CA ASP A 50 15.39 -12.67 24.43
C ASP A 50 14.26 -13.66 24.80
N LEU A 51 14.36 -14.32 25.94
CA LEU A 51 13.39 -15.31 26.39
C LEU A 51 12.03 -14.68 26.75
N PHE A 52 12.01 -13.40 27.15
CA PHE A 52 10.82 -12.71 27.66
C PHE A 52 10.26 -11.70 26.68
N HIS A 53 11.13 -11.07 25.87
CA HIS A 53 10.80 -9.92 25.06
C HIS A 53 11.33 -10.02 23.64
N THR A 54 10.59 -9.43 22.72
CA THR A 54 11.04 -9.07 21.39
C THR A 54 11.12 -7.56 21.30
N THR A 55 12.31 -7.04 20.98
CA THR A 55 12.55 -5.60 20.82
C THR A 55 12.58 -5.23 19.35
N VAL A 56 11.75 -4.25 18.99
CA VAL A 56 11.62 -3.73 17.62
C VAL A 56 11.97 -2.25 17.62
N VAL A 57 12.78 -1.81 16.66
CA VAL A 57 13.00 -0.39 16.38
C VAL A 57 12.18 -0.02 15.15
N ASP A 58 11.23 0.90 15.30
CA ASP A 58 10.41 1.37 14.19
C ASP A 58 11.17 2.34 13.28
N TYR A 59 10.53 2.76 12.18
CA TYR A 59 11.16 3.67 11.22
C TYR A 59 11.31 5.11 11.72
N ASP A 60 10.62 5.47 12.80
CA ASP A 60 10.75 6.77 13.48
C ASP A 60 11.84 6.75 14.56
N GLY A 61 12.52 5.60 14.73
CA GLY A 61 13.59 5.41 15.71
C GLY A 61 13.09 5.08 17.12
N LEU A 62 11.79 4.80 17.31
CA LEU A 62 11.24 4.42 18.61
C LEU A 62 11.53 2.95 18.88
N THR A 63 11.95 2.67 20.11
CA THR A 63 12.14 1.30 20.59
C THR A 63 10.85 0.76 21.20
N LEU A 64 10.33 -0.31 20.62
CA LEU A 64 9.11 -1.00 21.05
C LEU A 64 9.52 -2.33 21.68
N VAL A 65 9.14 -2.55 22.93
CA VAL A 65 9.43 -3.79 23.65
C VAL A 65 8.12 -4.57 23.84
N TYR A 66 8.05 -5.73 23.22
CA TYR A 66 6.88 -6.60 23.27
C TYR A 66 7.15 -7.82 24.15
N PRO A 67 6.32 -8.12 25.17
CA PRO A 67 6.35 -9.42 25.83
C PRO A 67 6.11 -10.55 24.82
N ASN A 68 6.91 -11.61 24.84
CA ASN A 68 6.85 -12.69 23.84
C ASN A 68 5.49 -13.39 23.79
N GLY A 69 4.80 -13.50 24.93
CA GLY A 69 3.43 -14.06 25.00
C GLY A 69 2.40 -13.26 24.21
N LYS A 70 2.60 -11.94 24.10
CA LYS A 70 1.75 -11.07 23.26
C LYS A 70 2.06 -11.21 21.77
N VAL A 71 3.33 -11.39 21.43
CA VAL A 71 3.77 -11.53 20.04
C VAL A 71 3.37 -12.89 19.47
N PHE A 72 3.60 -13.99 20.22
CA PHE A 72 3.36 -15.34 19.73
C PHE A 72 1.88 -15.67 19.51
N GLY A 73 0.97 -15.00 20.21
CA GLY A 73 -0.48 -15.18 20.06
C GLY A 73 -1.11 -14.37 18.94
N GLU A 74 -0.34 -13.54 18.23
CA GLU A 74 -0.86 -12.57 17.25
C GLU A 74 -0.31 -12.81 15.83
N LEU A 75 -0.93 -12.13 14.86
CA LEU A 75 -0.43 -12.14 13.49
C LEU A 75 0.88 -11.38 13.41
N ILE A 76 1.92 -12.05 12.93
CA ILE A 76 3.22 -11.47 12.63
C ILE A 76 3.42 -11.46 11.12
N VAL A 77 3.66 -10.29 10.54
CA VAL A 77 4.04 -10.18 9.14
C VAL A 77 5.55 -10.02 9.05
N ASN A 78 6.26 -11.06 8.63
CA ASN A 78 7.69 -10.98 8.35
C ASN A 78 7.92 -10.53 6.91
N VAL A 79 8.40 -9.31 6.75
CA VAL A 79 8.60 -8.66 5.43
C VAL A 79 9.80 -9.26 4.70
N ASP A 80 10.82 -9.71 5.44
CA ASP A 80 12.08 -10.24 4.89
C ASP A 80 12.05 -11.76 4.70
N GLY A 81 11.11 -12.44 5.34
CA GLY A 81 11.06 -13.89 5.43
C GLY A 81 11.00 -14.64 4.09
N SER A 82 10.40 -14.06 3.05
CA SER A 82 10.32 -14.64 1.72
C SER A 82 11.53 -14.34 0.82
N GLY A 83 12.41 -13.42 1.25
CA GLY A 83 13.56 -12.95 0.48
C GLY A 83 13.21 -12.13 -0.77
N ARG A 84 11.93 -11.95 -1.08
CA ARG A 84 11.43 -11.16 -2.20
C ARG A 84 10.16 -10.42 -1.85
N ARG A 85 9.98 -9.22 -2.40
CA ARG A 85 8.82 -8.37 -2.14
C ARG A 85 8.25 -7.85 -3.45
N ARG A 86 6.92 -7.89 -3.57
CA ARG A 86 6.19 -7.42 -4.74
C ARG A 86 6.05 -5.91 -4.73
N ILE A 87 6.22 -5.31 -5.90
CA ILE A 87 5.90 -3.93 -6.20
C ILE A 87 4.73 -3.95 -7.18
N ASP A 88 3.64 -3.27 -6.82
CA ASP A 88 2.53 -2.97 -7.73
C ASP A 88 2.47 -1.46 -7.91
N LEU A 89 2.58 -0.99 -9.15
CA LEU A 89 2.53 0.43 -9.54
C LEU A 89 1.41 0.61 -10.55
N ALA A 90 0.42 1.43 -10.20
CA ALA A 90 -0.65 1.82 -11.12
C ALA A 90 -0.36 3.21 -11.68
N PHE A 91 -0.43 3.31 -13.01
CA PHE A 91 -0.30 4.56 -13.75
C PHE A 91 -1.61 4.81 -14.51
N ARG A 92 -1.95 6.07 -14.68
CA ARG A 92 -3.10 6.50 -15.46
C ARG A 92 -2.63 7.08 -16.77
N VAL A 93 -3.19 6.60 -17.88
CA VAL A 93 -2.94 7.09 -19.24
C VAL A 93 -4.25 7.58 -19.85
N ASP A 94 -4.19 8.45 -20.84
CA ASP A 94 -5.36 8.96 -21.52
C ASP A 94 -6.04 7.85 -22.34
N TYR A 95 -7.34 7.99 -22.58
CA TYR A 95 -8.10 7.07 -23.45
C TYR A 95 -7.64 7.11 -24.91
N GLU A 96 -7.04 8.23 -25.34
CA GLU A 96 -6.53 8.43 -26.69
C GLU A 96 -5.10 7.88 -26.86
N ASP A 97 -4.41 7.54 -25.75
CA ASP A 97 -3.05 7.02 -25.78
C ASP A 97 -2.97 5.57 -26.24
N ASP A 98 -1.84 5.20 -26.83
CA ASP A 98 -1.56 3.80 -27.24
C ASP A 98 -1.25 2.95 -25.99
N LEU A 99 -2.23 2.12 -25.60
CA LEU A 99 -2.13 1.25 -24.42
C LEU A 99 -1.07 0.15 -24.59
N ASP A 100 -0.86 -0.36 -25.81
CA ASP A 100 0.15 -1.38 -26.07
C ASP A 100 1.55 -0.81 -25.92
N LEU A 101 1.75 0.44 -26.35
CA LEU A 101 2.97 1.19 -26.10
C LEU A 101 3.19 1.39 -24.59
N ALA A 102 2.17 1.84 -23.87
CA ALA A 102 2.27 2.07 -22.43
C ALA A 102 2.67 0.78 -21.68
N LEU A 103 2.01 -0.35 -21.98
CA LEU A 103 2.29 -1.63 -21.37
C LEU A 103 3.72 -2.13 -21.68
N ARG A 104 4.19 -1.94 -22.91
CA ARG A 104 5.55 -2.28 -23.32
C ARG A 104 6.59 -1.44 -22.57
N LEU A 105 6.40 -0.12 -22.50
CA LEU A 105 7.30 0.78 -21.79
C LEU A 105 7.42 0.46 -20.30
N LEU A 106 6.32 0.04 -19.65
CA LEU A 106 6.35 -0.41 -18.25
C LEU A 106 7.27 -1.62 -18.07
N LEU A 107 7.19 -2.60 -18.97
CA LEU A 107 8.05 -3.78 -18.93
C LEU A 107 9.52 -3.43 -19.22
N GLU A 108 9.78 -2.53 -20.19
CA GLU A 108 11.13 -2.05 -20.50
C GLU A 108 11.76 -1.34 -19.30
N CYS A 109 11.01 -0.46 -18.62
CA CYS A 109 11.47 0.22 -17.40
C CYS A 109 11.80 -0.79 -16.29
N ALA A 110 10.96 -1.80 -16.08
CA ALA A 110 11.21 -2.83 -15.10
C ALA A 110 12.43 -3.69 -15.45
N ALA A 111 12.61 -4.04 -16.71
CA ALA A 111 13.74 -4.85 -17.20
C ALA A 111 15.08 -4.09 -17.15
N ALA A 112 15.05 -2.76 -17.26
CA ALA A 112 16.24 -1.91 -17.20
C ALA A 112 16.78 -1.75 -15.77
N ASP A 113 15.97 -1.95 -14.74
CA ASP A 113 16.42 -1.84 -13.34
C ASP A 113 17.01 -3.18 -12.85
N PRO A 114 18.32 -3.24 -12.53
CA PRO A 114 18.98 -4.49 -12.12
C PRO A 114 18.48 -5.05 -10.78
N ARG A 115 17.76 -4.25 -9.99
CA ARG A 115 17.17 -4.65 -8.70
C ARG A 115 15.85 -5.41 -8.88
N VAL A 116 15.24 -5.31 -10.07
CA VAL A 116 14.04 -6.06 -10.40
C VAL A 116 14.41 -7.51 -10.71
N LEU A 117 13.77 -8.42 -10.00
CA LEU A 117 14.00 -9.86 -10.17
C LEU A 117 13.38 -10.33 -11.49
N LYS A 118 14.08 -11.25 -12.16
CA LYS A 118 13.62 -11.87 -13.40
C LYS A 118 12.61 -13.00 -13.16
N ASP A 119 12.62 -13.58 -11.97
CA ASP A 119 11.70 -14.62 -11.52
C ASP A 119 11.11 -14.22 -10.15
N PRO A 120 9.79 -14.02 -10.06
CA PRO A 120 8.78 -14.04 -11.12
C PRO A 120 8.95 -12.89 -12.13
N GLU A 121 8.64 -13.21 -13.41
CA GLU A 121 8.73 -12.24 -14.50
C GLU A 121 7.85 -11.00 -14.24
N PRO A 122 8.34 -9.78 -14.55
CA PRO A 122 7.53 -8.57 -14.51
C PRO A 122 6.29 -8.68 -15.41
N TRP A 123 5.19 -8.10 -14.95
CA TRP A 123 3.90 -8.19 -15.61
C TRP A 123 3.27 -6.80 -15.73
N SER A 124 2.71 -6.49 -16.89
CA SER A 124 1.95 -5.26 -17.10
C SER A 124 0.60 -5.55 -17.78
N ARG A 125 -0.47 -4.90 -17.31
CA ARG A 125 -1.83 -5.04 -17.86
C ARG A 125 -2.64 -3.78 -17.60
N VAL A 126 -3.68 -3.60 -18.41
CA VAL A 126 -4.80 -2.71 -18.09
C VAL A 126 -5.57 -3.34 -16.93
N THR A 127 -5.79 -2.59 -15.87
CA THR A 127 -6.44 -3.09 -14.65
C THR A 127 -7.79 -2.45 -14.37
N SER A 128 -8.04 -1.24 -14.87
CA SER A 128 -9.35 -0.60 -14.80
C SER A 128 -9.52 0.45 -15.89
N LEU A 129 -10.78 0.74 -16.20
CA LEU A 129 -11.22 1.88 -16.99
C LEU A 129 -11.91 2.83 -16.01
N ASP A 130 -11.27 3.97 -15.76
CA ASP A 130 -11.72 4.98 -14.80
C ASP A 130 -12.46 6.10 -15.54
N ASP A 131 -13.14 7.02 -14.84
CA ASP A 131 -13.97 8.08 -15.44
C ASP A 131 -13.23 8.98 -16.46
N SER A 132 -11.92 9.18 -16.30
CA SER A 132 -11.13 10.09 -17.14
C SER A 132 -9.75 9.51 -17.49
N ALA A 133 -9.53 8.22 -17.32
CA ALA A 133 -8.24 7.59 -17.53
C ALA A 133 -8.37 6.08 -17.70
N VAL A 134 -7.38 5.47 -18.31
CA VAL A 134 -7.17 4.03 -18.30
C VAL A 134 -6.05 3.71 -17.32
N SER A 135 -6.33 2.86 -16.31
CA SER A 135 -5.32 2.43 -15.35
C SER A 135 -4.54 1.24 -15.87
N VAL A 136 -3.23 1.41 -16.01
CA VAL A 136 -2.27 0.35 -16.37
C VAL A 136 -1.40 0.03 -15.15
N THR A 137 -1.21 -1.23 -14.85
CA THR A 137 -0.44 -1.66 -13.68
C THR A 137 0.80 -2.42 -14.09
N LEU A 138 1.93 -1.99 -13.54
CA LEU A 138 3.18 -2.75 -13.52
C LEU A 138 3.29 -3.53 -12.23
N ARG A 139 3.54 -4.83 -12.32
CA ARG A 139 3.87 -5.70 -11.20
C ARG A 139 5.25 -6.28 -11.40
N CYS A 140 6.13 -6.10 -10.42
CA CYS A 140 7.45 -6.68 -10.43
C CYS A 140 7.86 -7.08 -9.01
N TRP A 141 9.00 -7.75 -8.90
CA TRP A 141 9.53 -8.25 -7.63
C TRP A 141 10.95 -7.74 -7.44
N THR A 142 11.30 -7.50 -6.20
CA THR A 142 12.64 -7.08 -5.80
C THR A 142 13.00 -7.69 -4.46
N THR A 143 14.24 -7.50 -4.01
CA THR A 143 14.61 -7.85 -2.63
C THR A 143 13.88 -6.93 -1.66
N PRO A 144 13.56 -7.38 -0.46
CA PRO A 144 12.95 -6.50 0.55
C PRO A 144 13.83 -5.28 0.88
N ALA A 145 15.15 -5.39 0.78
CA ALA A 145 16.09 -4.30 1.05
C ALA A 145 15.96 -3.16 0.04
N ASP A 146 15.78 -3.51 -1.24
CA ASP A 146 15.72 -2.54 -2.34
C ASP A 146 14.30 -2.04 -2.61
N TRP A 147 13.29 -2.63 -1.99
CA TRP A 147 11.88 -2.43 -2.34
C TRP A 147 11.46 -0.96 -2.40
N GLN A 148 11.78 -0.18 -1.36
CA GLN A 148 11.37 1.23 -1.28
C GLN A 148 12.04 2.08 -2.37
N ASN A 149 13.36 1.93 -2.52
CA ASN A 149 14.13 2.69 -3.48
C ASN A 149 13.74 2.32 -4.92
N THR A 150 13.67 1.03 -5.23
CA THR A 150 13.24 0.55 -6.56
C THR A 150 11.83 1.06 -6.90
N LYS A 151 10.90 1.02 -5.93
CA LYS A 151 9.54 1.53 -6.14
C LYS A 151 9.53 3.01 -6.51
N CYS A 152 10.27 3.85 -5.76
CA CYS A 152 10.33 5.29 -6.02
C CYS A 152 11.02 5.60 -7.36
N ASP A 153 12.12 4.93 -7.65
CA ASP A 153 12.88 5.13 -8.88
C ASP A 153 12.07 4.69 -10.11
N LEU A 154 11.36 3.56 -10.04
CA LEU A 154 10.48 3.11 -11.12
C LEU A 154 9.35 4.10 -11.40
N ILE A 155 8.73 4.68 -10.38
CA ILE A 155 7.69 5.72 -10.58
C ILE A 155 8.26 6.89 -11.37
N LYS A 156 9.45 7.36 -11.01
CA LYS A 156 10.12 8.46 -11.71
C LYS A 156 10.50 8.08 -13.15
N THR A 157 11.15 6.92 -13.32
CA THR A 157 11.60 6.44 -14.62
C THR A 157 10.44 6.24 -15.59
N VAL A 158 9.34 5.63 -15.13
CA VAL A 158 8.13 5.44 -15.95
C VAL A 158 7.53 6.78 -16.35
N LYS A 159 7.45 7.75 -15.43
CA LYS A 159 6.95 9.09 -15.75
C LYS A 159 7.77 9.73 -16.85
N GLU A 160 9.09 9.75 -16.70
CA GLU A 160 10.02 10.36 -17.69
C GLU A 160 9.94 9.64 -19.05
N ARG A 161 9.80 8.31 -19.03
CA ARG A 161 9.72 7.50 -20.25
C ARG A 161 8.39 7.69 -20.99
N PHE A 162 7.27 7.77 -20.27
CA PHE A 162 5.96 8.04 -20.85
C PHE A 162 5.93 9.41 -21.54
N GLU A 163 6.43 10.45 -20.87
CA GLU A 163 6.51 11.79 -21.45
C GLU A 163 7.41 11.84 -22.71
N ALA A 164 8.53 11.13 -22.69
CA ALA A 164 9.44 11.09 -23.84
C ALA A 164 8.82 10.42 -25.09
N GLU A 165 7.91 9.45 -24.88
CA GLU A 165 7.21 8.72 -25.94
C GLU A 165 5.84 9.34 -26.29
N GLY A 166 5.50 10.49 -25.67
CA GLY A 166 4.28 11.23 -25.96
C GLY A 166 3.01 10.73 -25.28
N LEU A 167 3.14 9.82 -24.32
CA LEU A 167 2.01 9.42 -23.48
C LEU A 167 1.72 10.49 -22.43
N SER A 168 0.45 10.77 -22.16
CA SER A 168 0.01 11.82 -21.27
C SER A 168 -0.56 11.25 -19.96
N PHE A 169 -0.37 12.00 -18.87
CA PHE A 169 -1.07 11.71 -17.62
C PHE A 169 -2.34 12.58 -17.57
N PRO A 170 -3.53 12.00 -17.72
CA PRO A 170 -4.75 12.76 -17.85
C PRO A 170 -5.09 13.51 -16.55
N PHE A 171 -5.50 14.76 -16.73
CA PHE A 171 -6.13 15.54 -15.66
C PHE A 171 -7.60 15.15 -15.53
N PRO A 172 -8.24 15.36 -14.38
CA PRO A 172 -9.68 15.17 -14.22
C PRO A 172 -10.43 15.97 -15.27
N GLN A 173 -11.12 15.32 -16.19
CA GLN A 173 -11.88 15.98 -17.25
C GLN A 173 -13.31 16.21 -16.80
N ARG A 174 -13.88 17.38 -17.12
CA ARG A 174 -15.29 17.70 -16.96
C ARG A 174 -15.84 18.13 -18.30
N VAL A 175 -16.82 17.41 -18.81
CA VAL A 175 -17.58 17.84 -19.98
C VAL A 175 -18.60 18.87 -19.53
N MET A 176 -18.44 20.13 -19.95
CA MET A 176 -19.45 21.16 -19.76
C MET A 176 -20.29 21.28 -21.04
N MET A 177 -21.56 20.89 -20.96
CA MET A 177 -22.51 21.18 -22.03
C MET A 177 -23.07 22.58 -21.81
N MET A 178 -22.66 23.56 -22.64
CA MET A 178 -23.31 24.86 -22.69
C MET A 178 -24.56 24.76 -23.59
N ARG A 179 -25.73 24.93 -23.01
CA ARG A 179 -26.96 25.07 -23.75
C ARG A 179 -27.20 26.56 -23.90
N GLU A 180 -27.15 27.07 -25.14
CA GLU A 180 -27.65 28.41 -25.45
C GLU A 180 -29.17 28.41 -25.27
N VAL A 181 -29.69 29.13 -24.28
CA VAL A 181 -31.12 29.38 -24.12
C VAL A 181 -31.45 30.55 -25.03
N SER A 182 -32.10 30.28 -26.17
CA SER A 182 -32.64 31.36 -27.04
C SER A 182 -33.65 32.19 -26.29
N PRO A 183 -33.62 33.54 -26.39
CA PRO A 183 -34.54 34.46 -25.68
C PRO A 183 -36.03 34.25 -26.01
N SER A 184 -36.36 33.41 -26.96
CA SER A 184 -37.75 33.12 -27.38
C SER A 184 -38.51 32.13 -26.47
N ASP A 185 -37.81 31.43 -25.57
CA ASP A 185 -38.47 30.45 -24.68
C ASP A 185 -39.05 31.06 -23.40
N ASP A 186 -38.57 32.24 -23.00
CA ASP A 186 -39.10 32.95 -21.81
C ASP A 186 -40.46 33.66 -22.02
N ALA A 187 -40.89 33.76 -23.28
CA ALA A 187 -42.15 34.44 -23.59
C ALA A 187 -43.42 33.55 -23.42
N LYS A 188 -43.25 32.25 -23.11
CA LYS A 188 -44.40 31.34 -22.95
C LYS A 188 -44.76 30.96 -21.52
N ALA A 189 -44.07 31.49 -20.54
CA ALA A 189 -44.29 31.19 -19.12
C ALA A 189 -44.74 32.45 -18.31
N SER A 190 -45.74 33.18 -18.79
CA SER A 190 -46.44 34.14 -17.92
C SER A 190 -47.77 33.53 -17.48
N PRO A 191 -47.99 33.25 -16.21
CA PRO A 191 -49.31 32.89 -15.71
C PRO A 191 -50.17 34.16 -15.68
N VAL A 192 -51.23 34.17 -16.46
CA VAL A 192 -52.32 35.17 -16.38
C VAL A 192 -52.99 35.04 -15.00
N LEU A 193 -52.68 35.94 -14.11
CA LEU A 193 -53.44 36.16 -12.89
C LEU A 193 -54.80 36.80 -13.28
N GLN A 194 -55.88 36.04 -13.18
CA GLN A 194 -57.21 36.55 -13.27
C GLN A 194 -57.60 37.24 -11.93
N PRO A 195 -58.14 38.43 -11.94
CA PRO A 195 -58.61 39.05 -10.71
C PRO A 195 -59.91 38.38 -10.23
N VAL A 196 -59.98 38.03 -8.98
CA VAL A 196 -61.14 37.54 -8.28
C VAL A 196 -62.03 38.81 -8.02
N SER A 197 -63.20 38.87 -8.65
CA SER A 197 -64.24 39.83 -8.33
C SER A 197 -65.14 39.29 -7.21
N ASN A 198 -65.38 40.12 -6.20
CA ASN A 198 -66.33 40.03 -5.08
C ASN A 198 -67.39 38.95 -5.08
#